data_a7d668e2b78e78f03399a1c1e4906a57
#
_entry.id   a7d668e2b78e78f03399a1c1e4906a57
#
_cell.length_a   1.000
_cell.length_b   1.000
_cell.length_c   1.000
_cell.angle_alpha   90.00
_cell.angle_beta   90.00
_cell.angle_gamma   90.00
#
_symmetry.space_group_name_H-M   'P 1'
#
loop_
_entity.id
_entity.type
_entity.pdbx_description
1 polymer ?
#
loop_
_entity_poly.entity_id
_entity_poly.type
_entity_poly.pdbx_seq_one_letter_code
_entity_poly.pdbx_strand_id
1 'polypeptide(L)'
;TAAFEEQIDSFRTSLWSWLGAMAGVLLLAQGFILRWGLRPLRTVESDLRRIEQGAAEHLDGTYPKELTGLTSSLNSLIEHSKLVQTRYRNSLDDLAHSLKTPLALMQSFCDRKSAESGEEHGLVREQVERMDGIIEHQLQRAAVSGRAALARAVALQPVLERLLRSLDKVYRDKQVDVSLDLDPDATFYGDEADLTEALGNLLDNAYKYCASKVRVCVRRQSSVASGHGLEISIEDDGQGIDPAMIETVLERGKRMDQTGPGHGIGLSMAREIIAVYGGALDIGSGSLGGALLSVRFGD
;
A
#
# COMPACT_ATOMS: atom_id res chain seq x y z
N THR A 1 56.48 29.30 -57.23
CA THR A 1 55.95 29.52 -55.82
C THR A 1 54.51 29.13 -55.74
N ALA A 2 53.62 29.49 -56.66
CA ALA A 2 52.17 29.16 -56.57
C ALA A 2 51.87 27.67 -56.53
N ALA A 3 52.54 26.83 -57.34
CA ALA A 3 52.33 25.35 -57.36
C ALA A 3 52.76 24.69 -56.04
N PHE A 4 53.70 25.23 -55.29
CA PHE A 4 54.13 24.71 -54.01
C PHE A 4 53.17 25.08 -52.87
N GLU A 5 52.58 26.24 -52.94
CA GLU A 5 51.55 26.68 -51.97
C GLU A 5 50.28 25.85 -52.12
N GLU A 6 49.83 25.57 -53.37
CA GLU A 6 48.69 24.75 -53.67
C GLU A 6 48.87 23.30 -53.18
N GLN A 7 50.10 22.78 -53.27
CA GLN A 7 50.42 21.44 -52.78
C GLN A 7 50.44 21.33 -51.27
N ILE A 8 50.87 22.40 -50.55
CA ILE A 8 50.84 22.50 -49.09
C ILE A 8 49.42 22.60 -48.60
N ASP A 9 48.55 23.38 -49.23
CA ASP A 9 47.14 23.54 -48.82
C ASP A 9 46.35 22.25 -49.09
N SER A 10 46.59 21.59 -50.17
CA SER A 10 46.02 20.23 -50.46
C SER A 10 46.43 19.20 -49.39
N PHE A 11 47.71 19.19 -49.04
CA PHE A 11 48.20 18.30 -47.95
C PHE A 11 47.57 18.64 -46.60
N ARG A 12 47.53 19.93 -46.24
CA ARG A 12 46.88 20.36 -44.98
C ARG A 12 45.40 19.95 -44.93
N THR A 13 44.67 20.19 -46.01
CA THR A 13 43.25 19.82 -46.06
C THR A 13 43.03 18.32 -45.94
N SER A 14 43.84 17.54 -46.64
CA SER A 14 43.85 16.11 -46.54
C SER A 14 44.19 15.59 -45.14
N LEU A 15 45.22 16.19 -44.50
CA LEU A 15 45.65 15.86 -43.12
C LEU A 15 44.53 16.14 -42.12
N TRP A 16 43.92 17.34 -42.20
CA TRP A 16 42.83 17.70 -41.27
C TRP A 16 41.58 16.84 -41.48
N SER A 17 41.26 16.44 -42.72
CA SER A 17 40.12 15.54 -42.99
C SER A 17 40.34 14.15 -42.42
N TRP A 18 41.56 13.59 -42.59
CA TRP A 18 41.92 12.32 -41.97
C TRP A 18 41.95 12.32 -40.46
N LEU A 19 42.48 13.38 -39.87
CA LEU A 19 42.49 13.58 -38.38
C LEU A 19 41.04 13.72 -37.86
N GLY A 20 40.21 14.48 -38.54
CA GLY A 20 38.79 14.64 -38.17
C GLY A 20 38.00 13.31 -38.30
N ALA A 21 38.19 12.55 -39.37
CA ALA A 21 37.61 11.24 -39.55
C ALA A 21 38.05 10.26 -38.46
N MET A 22 39.34 10.22 -38.16
CA MET A 22 39.87 9.33 -37.10
C MET A 22 39.35 9.72 -35.72
N ALA A 23 39.30 11.02 -35.40
CA ALA A 23 38.71 11.53 -34.13
C ALA A 23 37.22 11.18 -34.03
N GLY A 24 36.46 11.31 -35.13
CA GLY A 24 35.06 10.89 -35.18
C GLY A 24 34.84 9.42 -34.89
N VAL A 25 35.62 8.54 -35.53
CA VAL A 25 35.59 7.09 -35.31
C VAL A 25 35.94 6.77 -33.85
N LEU A 26 36.93 7.42 -33.29
CA LEU A 26 37.38 7.20 -31.92
C LEU A 26 36.29 7.63 -30.88
N LEU A 27 35.63 8.77 -31.11
CA LEU A 27 34.51 9.22 -30.28
C LEU A 27 33.30 8.26 -30.35
N LEU A 28 32.97 7.78 -31.55
CA LEU A 28 31.90 6.80 -31.75
C LEU A 28 32.23 5.47 -31.05
N ALA A 29 33.46 4.99 -31.18
CA ALA A 29 33.91 3.79 -30.50
C ALA A 29 33.89 3.95 -28.98
N GLN A 30 34.34 5.09 -28.46
CA GLN A 30 34.30 5.41 -27.04
C GLN A 30 32.86 5.49 -26.51
N GLY A 31 31.96 6.14 -27.25
CA GLY A 31 30.53 6.22 -26.91
C GLY A 31 29.86 4.84 -26.89
N PHE A 32 30.22 3.98 -27.85
CA PHE A 32 29.73 2.59 -27.90
C PHE A 32 30.22 1.76 -26.71
N ILE A 33 31.51 1.79 -26.44
CA ILE A 33 32.14 1.06 -25.31
C ILE A 33 31.53 1.52 -23.98
N LEU A 34 31.35 2.84 -23.79
CA LEU A 34 30.75 3.39 -22.57
C LEU A 34 29.31 2.94 -22.39
N ARG A 35 28.51 3.01 -23.46
CA ARG A 35 27.13 2.54 -23.43
C ARG A 35 27.02 1.04 -23.15
N TRP A 36 27.85 0.26 -23.79
CA TRP A 36 27.86 -1.20 -23.62
C TRP A 36 28.34 -1.60 -22.22
N GLY A 37 29.39 -0.95 -21.72
CA GLY A 37 29.98 -1.20 -20.40
C GLY A 37 29.05 -0.79 -19.24
N LEU A 38 28.18 0.24 -19.43
CA LEU A 38 27.25 0.70 -18.40
C LEU A 38 25.88 0.00 -18.47
N ARG A 39 25.61 -0.81 -19.51
CA ARG A 39 24.34 -1.53 -19.66
C ARG A 39 24.04 -2.47 -18.48
N PRO A 40 25.00 -3.24 -17.94
CA PRO A 40 24.74 -4.12 -16.79
C PRO A 40 24.33 -3.36 -15.52
N LEU A 41 24.83 -2.14 -15.34
CA LEU A 41 24.45 -1.30 -14.19
C LEU A 41 22.97 -0.89 -14.24
N ARG A 42 22.46 -0.59 -15.44
CA ARG A 42 21.03 -0.31 -15.66
C ARG A 42 20.15 -1.52 -15.39
N THR A 43 20.67 -2.72 -15.67
CA THR A 43 19.95 -3.97 -15.35
C THR A 43 19.82 -4.14 -13.84
N VAL A 44 20.88 -3.92 -13.06
CA VAL A 44 20.84 -3.94 -11.60
C VAL A 44 19.86 -2.89 -11.06
N GLU A 45 19.87 -1.67 -11.61
CA GLU A 45 18.91 -0.61 -11.25
C GLU A 45 17.46 -1.04 -11.49
N SER A 46 17.17 -1.62 -12.65
CA SER A 46 15.82 -2.09 -12.98
C SER A 46 15.37 -3.24 -12.08
N ASP A 47 16.26 -4.16 -11.76
CA ASP A 47 15.96 -5.29 -10.88
C ASP A 47 15.78 -4.84 -9.44
N LEU A 48 16.56 -3.85 -8.99
CA LEU A 48 16.36 -3.22 -7.67
C LEU A 48 15.00 -2.53 -7.57
N ARG A 49 14.58 -1.79 -8.60
CA ARG A 49 13.23 -1.20 -8.66
C ARG A 49 12.12 -2.27 -8.62
N ARG A 50 12.33 -3.41 -9.26
CA ARG A 50 11.39 -4.54 -9.18
C ARG A 50 11.32 -5.11 -7.76
N ILE A 51 12.43 -5.13 -7.02
CA ILE A 51 12.45 -5.53 -5.61
C ILE A 51 11.72 -4.49 -4.75
N GLU A 52 11.96 -3.20 -4.97
CA GLU A 52 11.23 -2.11 -4.28
C GLU A 52 9.71 -2.19 -4.52
N GLN A 53 9.31 -2.59 -5.72
CA GLN A 53 7.90 -2.78 -6.09
C GLN A 53 7.34 -4.16 -5.68
N GLY A 54 8.13 -4.99 -5.00
CA GLY A 54 7.73 -6.33 -4.58
C GLY A 54 7.57 -7.35 -5.70
N ALA A 55 7.95 -7.00 -6.93
CA ALA A 55 7.89 -7.88 -8.09
C ALA A 55 9.04 -8.91 -8.15
N ALA A 56 10.04 -8.78 -7.29
CA ALA A 56 11.15 -9.72 -7.12
C ALA A 56 11.61 -9.72 -5.65
N GLU A 57 12.14 -10.87 -5.20
CA GLU A 57 12.62 -10.99 -3.81
C GLU A 57 14.14 -10.83 -3.68
N HIS A 58 14.87 -11.09 -4.75
CA HIS A 58 16.34 -11.08 -4.84
C HIS A 58 16.80 -10.58 -6.20
N LEU A 59 18.07 -10.21 -6.29
CA LEU A 59 18.77 -9.93 -7.52
C LEU A 59 19.24 -11.27 -8.12
N ASP A 60 18.42 -11.91 -8.95
CA ASP A 60 18.69 -13.22 -9.55
C ASP A 60 19.17 -13.12 -11.01
N GLY A 61 19.48 -11.92 -11.49
CA GLY A 61 19.95 -11.68 -12.85
C GLY A 61 21.34 -12.26 -13.12
N THR A 62 21.64 -12.54 -14.39
CA THR A 62 23.00 -12.90 -14.81
C THR A 62 23.84 -11.63 -14.93
N TYR A 63 24.68 -11.37 -13.95
CA TYR A 63 25.53 -10.19 -13.90
C TYR A 63 26.99 -10.50 -14.25
N PRO A 64 27.73 -9.53 -14.82
CA PRO A 64 29.18 -9.64 -14.99
C PRO A 64 29.87 -9.92 -13.65
N LYS A 65 31.05 -10.58 -13.72
CA LYS A 65 31.84 -10.94 -12.53
C LYS A 65 32.20 -9.73 -11.65
N GLU A 66 32.38 -8.57 -12.28
CA GLU A 66 32.69 -7.31 -11.62
C GLU A 66 31.55 -6.81 -10.71
N LEU A 67 30.30 -7.19 -10.99
CA LEU A 67 29.12 -6.79 -10.22
C LEU A 67 28.64 -7.88 -9.24
N THR A 68 29.17 -9.09 -9.31
CA THR A 68 28.75 -10.20 -8.45
C THR A 68 28.95 -9.89 -6.97
N GLY A 69 30.03 -9.21 -6.58
CA GLY A 69 30.24 -8.79 -5.20
C GLY A 69 29.22 -7.75 -4.73
N LEU A 70 28.86 -6.82 -5.60
CA LEU A 70 27.86 -5.79 -5.29
C LEU A 70 26.45 -6.42 -5.15
N THR A 71 26.05 -7.26 -6.09
CA THR A 71 24.73 -7.92 -6.06
C THR A 71 24.59 -8.89 -4.89
N SER A 72 25.65 -9.61 -4.52
CA SER A 72 25.69 -10.45 -3.32
C SER A 72 25.53 -9.61 -2.04
N SER A 73 26.24 -8.49 -1.93
CA SER A 73 26.12 -7.60 -0.76
C SER A 73 24.73 -6.97 -0.66
N LEU A 74 24.12 -6.58 -1.80
CA LEU A 74 22.77 -6.07 -1.86
C LEU A 74 21.75 -7.14 -1.44
N ASN A 75 21.86 -8.37 -1.93
CA ASN A 75 20.99 -9.48 -1.51
C ASN A 75 21.09 -9.74 0.00
N SER A 76 22.32 -9.77 0.56
CA SER A 76 22.52 -9.91 2.02
C SER A 76 21.89 -8.77 2.80
N LEU A 77 21.94 -7.54 2.29
CA LEU A 77 21.31 -6.36 2.92
C LEU A 77 19.77 -6.49 2.90
N ILE A 78 19.21 -6.94 1.78
CA ILE A 78 17.77 -7.17 1.61
C ILE A 78 17.30 -8.26 2.59
N GLU A 79 18.01 -9.40 2.66
CA GLU A 79 17.70 -10.48 3.61
C GLU A 79 17.80 -10.01 5.07
N HIS A 80 18.86 -9.27 5.40
CA HIS A 80 19.04 -8.74 6.75
C HIS A 80 17.92 -7.77 7.12
N SER A 81 17.54 -6.89 6.21
CA SER A 81 16.41 -5.96 6.39
C SER A 81 15.10 -6.71 6.64
N LYS A 82 14.78 -7.73 5.83
CA LYS A 82 13.61 -8.60 6.01
C LYS A 82 13.62 -9.30 7.38
N LEU A 83 14.78 -9.81 7.80
CA LEU A 83 14.92 -10.51 9.09
C LEU A 83 14.70 -9.56 10.29
N VAL A 84 15.30 -8.36 10.24
CA VAL A 84 15.12 -7.34 11.30
C VAL A 84 13.66 -6.94 11.40
N GLN A 85 13.00 -6.75 10.28
CA GLN A 85 11.61 -6.37 10.20
C GLN A 85 10.69 -7.46 10.76
N THR A 86 10.92 -8.72 10.40
CA THR A 86 10.16 -9.86 10.93
C THR A 86 10.35 -10.00 12.45
N ARG A 87 11.58 -9.83 12.95
CA ARG A 87 11.86 -9.84 14.40
C ARG A 87 11.16 -8.70 15.13
N TYR A 88 11.19 -7.50 14.55
CA TYR A 88 10.52 -6.35 15.12
C TYR A 88 9.00 -6.57 15.22
N ARG A 89 8.38 -7.10 14.17
CA ARG A 89 6.97 -7.47 14.16
C ARG A 89 6.62 -8.50 15.23
N ASN A 90 7.37 -9.62 15.28
CA ASN A 90 7.14 -10.65 16.29
C ASN A 90 7.28 -10.10 17.72
N SER A 91 8.25 -9.22 17.95
CA SER A 91 8.44 -8.58 19.25
C SER A 91 7.27 -7.65 19.63
N LEU A 92 6.64 -7.02 18.65
CA LEU A 92 5.45 -6.20 18.87
C LEU A 92 4.21 -7.06 19.13
N ASP A 93 4.03 -8.16 18.40
CA ASP A 93 2.95 -9.12 18.64
C ASP A 93 3.04 -9.72 20.05
N ASP A 94 4.25 -10.08 20.49
CA ASP A 94 4.51 -10.55 21.86
C ASP A 94 4.21 -9.49 22.92
N LEU A 95 4.60 -8.23 22.65
CA LEU A 95 4.30 -7.09 23.53
C LEU A 95 2.79 -6.85 23.64
N ALA A 96 2.08 -6.92 22.51
CA ALA A 96 0.62 -6.81 22.48
C ALA A 96 -0.05 -7.84 23.37
N HIS A 97 0.34 -9.10 23.17
CA HIS A 97 -0.26 -10.20 23.93
C HIS A 97 0.02 -10.04 25.43
N SER A 98 1.23 -9.61 25.79
CA SER A 98 1.61 -9.38 27.19
C SER A 98 0.91 -8.20 27.84
N LEU A 99 0.48 -7.19 27.05
CA LEU A 99 -0.25 -6.02 27.53
C LEU A 99 -1.78 -6.24 27.55
N LYS A 100 -2.34 -6.98 26.59
CA LYS A 100 -3.78 -7.31 26.56
C LYS A 100 -4.24 -8.05 27.82
N THR A 101 -3.41 -8.94 28.36
CA THR A 101 -3.75 -9.73 29.55
C THR A 101 -3.95 -8.87 30.81
N PRO A 102 -3.01 -7.99 31.24
CA PRO A 102 -3.21 -7.14 32.40
C PRO A 102 -4.31 -6.10 32.19
N LEU A 103 -4.50 -5.59 30.95
CA LEU A 103 -5.59 -4.68 30.60
C LEU A 103 -6.96 -5.34 30.77
N ALA A 104 -7.14 -6.56 30.27
CA ALA A 104 -8.36 -7.34 30.44
C ALA A 104 -8.68 -7.62 31.93
N LEU A 105 -7.63 -7.85 32.74
CA LEU A 105 -7.79 -7.98 34.19
C LEU A 105 -8.25 -6.66 34.83
N MET A 106 -7.68 -5.51 34.45
CA MET A 106 -8.08 -4.20 34.95
C MET A 106 -9.52 -3.87 34.55
N GLN A 107 -9.92 -4.14 33.29
CA GLN A 107 -11.31 -4.01 32.86
C GLN A 107 -12.27 -4.85 33.69
N SER A 108 -11.92 -6.14 33.90
CA SER A 108 -12.71 -7.06 34.73
C SER A 108 -12.80 -6.62 36.20
N PHE A 109 -11.78 -5.95 36.72
CA PHE A 109 -11.83 -5.35 38.07
C PHE A 109 -12.76 -4.14 38.13
N CYS A 110 -12.70 -3.25 37.11
CA CYS A 110 -13.57 -2.09 37.01
C CYS A 110 -15.04 -2.51 36.88
N ASP A 111 -15.34 -3.51 36.05
CA ASP A 111 -16.70 -4.02 35.83
C ASP A 111 -17.31 -4.62 37.10
N ARG A 112 -16.52 -5.34 37.91
CA ARG A 112 -16.99 -5.93 39.18
C ARG A 112 -17.25 -4.89 40.26
N LYS A 113 -16.53 -3.79 40.30
CA LYS A 113 -16.65 -2.75 41.31
C LYS A 113 -17.64 -1.65 40.92
N SER A 114 -18.04 -1.55 39.67
CA SER A 114 -19.03 -0.57 39.18
C SER A 114 -20.42 -0.71 39.85
N ALA A 115 -20.67 -1.81 40.54
CA ALA A 115 -21.90 -2.00 41.33
C ALA A 115 -21.90 -1.26 42.67
N GLU A 116 -20.77 -0.74 43.16
CA GLU A 116 -20.64 -0.19 44.50
C GLU A 116 -20.13 1.27 44.60
N SER A 117 -19.59 1.90 43.55
CA SER A 117 -18.97 3.21 43.70
C SER A 117 -18.90 4.00 42.36
N GLY A 118 -19.37 5.24 42.42
CA GLY A 118 -19.62 6.15 41.31
C GLY A 118 -18.43 6.59 40.41
N GLU A 119 -18.41 7.83 40.03
CA GLU A 119 -17.67 8.50 38.93
C GLU A 119 -16.17 8.16 38.77
N GLU A 120 -15.43 7.83 39.82
CA GLU A 120 -14.00 7.51 39.77
C GLU A 120 -13.70 6.23 38.97
N HIS A 121 -14.58 5.23 38.97
CA HIS A 121 -14.42 3.98 38.24
C HIS A 121 -14.68 4.15 36.73
N GLY A 122 -15.54 5.10 36.38
CA GLY A 122 -15.77 5.50 34.99
C GLY A 122 -14.49 6.03 34.32
N LEU A 123 -13.75 6.87 35.04
CA LEU A 123 -12.47 7.43 34.54
C LEU A 123 -11.38 6.37 34.36
N VAL A 124 -11.27 5.41 35.26
CA VAL A 124 -10.28 4.33 35.13
C VAL A 124 -10.61 3.43 33.96
N ARG A 125 -11.86 3.08 33.76
CA ARG A 125 -12.33 2.29 32.61
C ARG A 125 -12.05 3.00 31.30
N GLU A 126 -12.36 4.28 31.19
CA GLU A 126 -12.08 5.10 30.01
C GLU A 126 -10.57 5.14 29.69
N GLN A 127 -9.71 5.25 30.72
CA GLN A 127 -8.27 5.23 30.54
C GLN A 127 -7.75 3.85 30.08
N VAL A 128 -8.30 2.76 30.60
CA VAL A 128 -7.93 1.38 30.20
C VAL A 128 -8.35 1.12 28.75
N GLU A 129 -9.56 1.50 28.34
CA GLU A 129 -10.04 1.42 26.96
C GLU A 129 -9.20 2.27 26.01
N ARG A 130 -8.78 3.45 26.47
CA ARG A 130 -7.87 4.33 25.72
C ARG A 130 -6.48 3.74 25.55
N MET A 131 -5.93 3.11 26.58
CA MET A 131 -4.62 2.42 26.53
C MET A 131 -4.66 1.23 25.58
N ASP A 132 -5.71 0.41 25.64
CA ASP A 132 -5.90 -0.72 24.73
C ASP A 132 -5.95 -0.23 23.27
N GLY A 133 -6.68 0.85 23.00
CA GLY A 133 -6.72 1.50 21.70
C GLY A 133 -5.35 2.03 21.21
N ILE A 134 -4.54 2.61 22.11
CA ILE A 134 -3.19 3.11 21.75
C ILE A 134 -2.24 1.95 21.44
N ILE A 135 -2.30 0.88 22.21
CA ILE A 135 -1.46 -0.31 22.02
C ILE A 135 -1.79 -0.96 20.68
N GLU A 136 -3.06 -1.17 20.40
CA GLU A 136 -3.52 -1.76 19.13
C GLU A 136 -3.10 -0.91 17.92
N HIS A 137 -3.17 0.42 18.04
CA HIS A 137 -2.70 1.36 17.01
C HIS A 137 -1.20 1.30 16.79
N GLN A 138 -0.37 1.29 17.84
CA GLN A 138 1.08 1.21 17.72
C GLN A 138 1.53 -0.10 17.08
N LEU A 139 0.86 -1.20 17.42
CA LEU A 139 1.10 -2.51 16.86
C LEU A 139 0.79 -2.57 15.37
N GLN A 140 -0.37 -2.04 14.97
CA GLN A 140 -0.75 -1.95 13.57
C GLN A 140 0.19 -1.07 12.77
N ARG A 141 0.51 0.12 13.26
CA ARG A 141 1.43 1.04 12.59
C ARG A 141 2.81 0.42 12.37
N ALA A 142 3.31 -0.35 13.33
CA ALA A 142 4.57 -1.04 13.22
C ALA A 142 4.51 -2.25 12.28
N ALA A 143 3.42 -3.02 12.31
CA ALA A 143 3.18 -4.14 11.39
C ALA A 143 3.08 -3.66 9.93
N VAL A 144 2.49 -2.51 9.72
CA VAL A 144 2.20 -1.95 8.39
C VAL A 144 3.40 -1.23 7.79
N SER A 145 4.19 -0.46 8.57
CA SER A 145 5.40 0.24 8.06
C SER A 145 6.43 -0.71 7.45
N GLY A 146 6.38 -1.99 7.80
CA GLY A 146 7.24 -3.01 7.25
C GLY A 146 6.76 -3.72 5.99
N ARG A 147 5.48 -3.65 5.69
CA ARG A 147 4.86 -4.42 4.60
C ARG A 147 4.91 -3.72 3.24
N ALA A 148 4.89 -2.40 3.20
CA ALA A 148 4.97 -1.63 1.95
C ALA A 148 6.26 -1.90 1.17
N ALA A 149 7.36 -2.24 1.85
CA ALA A 149 8.64 -2.58 1.22
C ALA A 149 8.66 -3.97 0.54
N LEU A 150 7.63 -4.82 0.73
CA LEU A 150 7.52 -6.18 0.20
C LEU A 150 6.23 -6.37 -0.61
N ALA A 151 5.72 -5.31 -1.21
CA ALA A 151 4.48 -5.31 -1.96
C ALA A 151 4.47 -6.44 -3.03
N ARG A 152 3.60 -7.43 -2.86
CA ARG A 152 3.33 -8.48 -3.86
C ARG A 152 2.09 -8.12 -4.66
N ALA A 153 2.04 -8.57 -5.90
CA ALA A 153 0.85 -8.44 -6.72
C ALA A 153 -0.27 -9.37 -6.19
N VAL A 154 -1.36 -8.78 -5.71
CA VAL A 154 -2.54 -9.47 -5.17
C VAL A 154 -3.72 -9.25 -6.10
N ALA A 155 -4.28 -10.32 -6.66
CA ALA A 155 -5.51 -10.25 -7.46
C ALA A 155 -6.70 -9.89 -6.57
N LEU A 156 -7.47 -8.86 -6.95
CA LEU A 156 -8.60 -8.39 -6.14
C LEU A 156 -9.80 -9.34 -6.16
N GLN A 157 -10.03 -10.00 -7.28
CA GLN A 157 -11.22 -10.84 -7.45
C GLN A 157 -11.38 -11.90 -6.35
N PRO A 158 -10.40 -12.78 -6.05
CA PRO A 158 -10.56 -13.82 -5.03
C PRO A 158 -10.74 -13.24 -3.62
N VAL A 159 -10.15 -12.09 -3.33
CA VAL A 159 -10.28 -11.42 -2.04
C VAL A 159 -11.71 -10.89 -1.86
N LEU A 160 -12.22 -10.14 -2.85
CA LEU A 160 -13.57 -9.58 -2.82
C LEU A 160 -14.63 -10.69 -2.76
N GLU A 161 -14.52 -11.72 -3.59
CA GLU A 161 -15.46 -12.85 -3.56
C GLU A 161 -15.49 -13.58 -2.21
N ARG A 162 -14.33 -13.71 -1.56
CA ARG A 162 -14.24 -14.32 -0.22
C ARG A 162 -14.91 -13.45 0.84
N LEU A 163 -14.67 -12.13 0.81
CA LEU A 163 -15.26 -11.17 1.72
C LEU A 163 -16.77 -11.11 1.55
N LEU A 164 -17.28 -10.96 0.33
CA LEU A 164 -18.71 -10.88 0.02
C LEU A 164 -19.43 -12.16 0.49
N ARG A 165 -18.89 -13.34 0.20
CA ARG A 165 -19.48 -14.61 0.70
C ARG A 165 -19.51 -14.69 2.23
N SER A 166 -18.55 -14.09 2.92
CA SER A 166 -18.53 -14.07 4.39
C SER A 166 -19.58 -13.11 4.94
N LEU A 167 -19.69 -11.92 4.36
CA LEU A 167 -20.67 -10.90 4.76
C LEU A 167 -22.11 -11.35 4.45
N ASP A 168 -22.36 -11.99 3.32
CA ASP A 168 -23.66 -12.58 3.00
C ASP A 168 -24.16 -13.58 4.06
N LYS A 169 -23.22 -14.31 4.70
CA LYS A 169 -23.57 -15.20 5.82
C LYS A 169 -23.89 -14.44 7.10
N VAL A 170 -23.10 -13.38 7.40
CA VAL A 170 -23.27 -12.56 8.60
C VAL A 170 -24.57 -11.76 8.53
N TYR A 171 -24.86 -11.16 7.36
CA TYR A 171 -26.03 -10.31 7.11
C TYR A 171 -27.16 -11.03 6.38
N ARG A 172 -27.25 -12.37 6.51
CA ARG A 172 -28.21 -13.22 5.80
C ARG A 172 -29.67 -12.77 5.93
N ASP A 173 -30.03 -12.28 7.11
CA ASP A 173 -31.41 -11.83 7.39
C ASP A 173 -31.76 -10.54 6.67
N LYS A 174 -30.75 -9.76 6.25
CA LYS A 174 -30.93 -8.49 5.55
C LYS A 174 -31.11 -8.65 4.04
N GLN A 175 -30.74 -9.80 3.46
CA GLN A 175 -30.86 -10.10 2.03
C GLN A 175 -30.32 -9.01 1.12
N VAL A 176 -29.07 -8.60 1.35
CA VAL A 176 -28.41 -7.53 0.59
C VAL A 176 -28.17 -7.96 -0.85
N ASP A 177 -28.64 -7.16 -1.82
CA ASP A 177 -28.37 -7.34 -3.25
C ASP A 177 -27.04 -6.69 -3.60
N VAL A 178 -26.03 -7.52 -3.92
CA VAL A 178 -24.68 -7.06 -4.18
C VAL A 178 -24.34 -7.13 -5.66
N SER A 179 -23.96 -6.00 -6.25
CA SER A 179 -23.42 -5.93 -7.61
C SER A 179 -21.91 -5.71 -7.58
N LEU A 180 -21.15 -6.63 -8.20
CA LEU A 180 -19.70 -6.54 -8.35
C LEU A 180 -19.35 -6.29 -9.83
N ASP A 181 -18.73 -5.14 -10.10
CA ASP A 181 -18.21 -4.75 -11.41
C ASP A 181 -16.69 -4.58 -11.32
N LEU A 182 -15.95 -5.57 -11.74
CA LEU A 182 -14.53 -5.74 -11.53
C LEU A 182 -13.79 -5.82 -12.86
N ASP A 183 -12.74 -4.98 -13.02
CA ASP A 183 -11.72 -5.19 -14.07
C ASP A 183 -10.95 -6.49 -13.74
N PRO A 184 -10.97 -7.52 -14.63
CA PRO A 184 -10.35 -8.82 -14.36
C PRO A 184 -8.85 -8.76 -14.07
N ASP A 185 -8.18 -7.74 -14.61
CA ASP A 185 -6.73 -7.54 -14.46
C ASP A 185 -6.40 -6.61 -13.27
N ALA A 186 -7.39 -6.21 -12.47
CA ALA A 186 -7.17 -5.35 -11.32
C ALA A 186 -6.32 -6.04 -10.26
N THR A 187 -5.20 -5.40 -9.93
CA THR A 187 -4.19 -5.94 -9.03
C THR A 187 -3.80 -4.90 -8.00
N PHE A 188 -3.79 -5.29 -6.75
CA PHE A 188 -3.24 -4.51 -5.65
C PHE A 188 -1.79 -4.91 -5.41
N TYR A 189 -0.93 -3.94 -5.14
CA TYR A 189 0.47 -4.20 -4.77
C TYR A 189 0.64 -3.99 -3.27
N GLY A 190 0.68 -5.11 -2.52
CA GLY A 190 0.74 -5.06 -1.06
C GLY A 190 0.56 -6.42 -0.40
N ASP A 191 0.25 -6.40 0.89
CA ASP A 191 -0.08 -7.60 1.67
C ASP A 191 -1.57 -7.96 1.53
N GLU A 192 -1.88 -9.23 1.27
CA GLU A 192 -3.25 -9.71 1.11
C GLU A 192 -4.07 -9.58 2.40
N ALA A 193 -3.45 -9.73 3.57
CA ALA A 193 -4.14 -9.60 4.85
C ALA A 193 -4.56 -8.15 5.09
N ASP A 194 -3.67 -7.18 4.81
CA ASP A 194 -3.97 -5.75 4.91
C ASP A 194 -5.08 -5.33 3.94
N LEU A 195 -5.02 -5.80 2.68
CA LEU A 195 -6.08 -5.58 1.71
C LEU A 195 -7.42 -6.17 2.19
N THR A 196 -7.39 -7.39 2.72
CA THR A 196 -8.58 -8.08 3.24
C THR A 196 -9.17 -7.32 4.43
N GLU A 197 -8.34 -6.81 5.33
CA GLU A 197 -8.78 -6.03 6.49
C GLU A 197 -9.37 -4.68 6.07
N ALA A 198 -8.68 -3.94 5.19
CA ALA A 198 -9.16 -2.65 4.71
C ALA A 198 -10.51 -2.79 3.98
N LEU A 199 -10.59 -3.69 2.98
CA LEU A 199 -11.82 -3.94 2.23
C LEU A 199 -12.91 -4.55 3.10
N GLY A 200 -12.56 -5.43 4.05
CA GLY A 200 -13.49 -6.02 5.02
C GLY A 200 -14.19 -4.94 5.85
N ASN A 201 -13.44 -3.98 6.38
CA ASN A 201 -14.00 -2.85 7.15
C ASN A 201 -14.92 -1.95 6.30
N LEU A 202 -14.55 -1.67 5.05
CA LEU A 202 -15.36 -0.84 4.16
C LEU A 202 -16.65 -1.57 3.74
N LEU A 203 -16.57 -2.85 3.39
CA LEU A 203 -17.70 -3.67 3.00
C LEU A 203 -18.64 -3.95 4.17
N ASP A 204 -18.11 -4.26 5.35
CA ASP A 204 -18.92 -4.45 6.57
C ASP A 204 -19.75 -3.20 6.88
N ASN A 205 -19.12 -2.02 6.72
CA ASN A 205 -19.81 -0.74 6.88
C ASN A 205 -20.95 -0.59 5.85
N ALA A 206 -20.71 -0.89 4.58
CA ALA A 206 -21.72 -0.82 3.54
C ALA A 206 -22.89 -1.81 3.82
N TYR A 207 -22.60 -3.07 4.17
CA TYR A 207 -23.64 -4.05 4.52
C TYR A 207 -24.44 -3.66 5.76
N LYS A 208 -23.80 -3.07 6.74
CA LYS A 208 -24.43 -2.63 7.97
C LYS A 208 -25.44 -1.51 7.74
N TYR A 209 -25.08 -0.52 6.93
CA TYR A 209 -25.86 0.72 6.79
C TYR A 209 -26.70 0.76 5.50
N CYS A 210 -26.51 -0.12 4.51
CA CYS A 210 -27.38 -0.17 3.34
C CYS A 210 -28.85 -0.44 3.74
N ALA A 211 -29.79 -0.05 2.93
CA ALA A 211 -31.16 -0.52 3.02
C ALA A 211 -31.32 -1.94 2.45
N SER A 212 -30.83 -2.16 1.24
CA SER A 212 -30.93 -3.43 0.53
C SER A 212 -29.87 -3.68 -0.55
N LYS A 213 -29.08 -2.65 -0.94
CA LYS A 213 -28.17 -2.74 -2.09
C LYS A 213 -26.78 -2.24 -1.77
N VAL A 214 -25.79 -3.00 -2.27
CA VAL A 214 -24.38 -2.60 -2.25
C VAL A 214 -23.80 -2.78 -3.64
N ARG A 215 -23.06 -1.78 -4.14
CA ARG A 215 -22.34 -1.85 -5.41
C ARG A 215 -20.85 -1.71 -5.15
N VAL A 216 -20.08 -2.64 -5.71
CA VAL A 216 -18.63 -2.61 -5.67
C VAL A 216 -18.12 -2.49 -7.10
N CYS A 217 -17.38 -1.41 -7.39
CA CYS A 217 -16.71 -1.22 -8.68
C CYS A 217 -15.22 -1.15 -8.48
N VAL A 218 -14.47 -1.86 -9.33
CA VAL A 218 -13.01 -1.85 -9.34
C VAL A 218 -12.51 -1.52 -10.74
N ARG A 219 -11.67 -0.51 -10.85
CA ARG A 219 -11.12 -0.02 -12.12
C ARG A 219 -9.62 0.16 -12.04
N ARG A 220 -8.93 -0.16 -13.12
CA ARG A 220 -7.54 0.23 -13.30
C ARG A 220 -7.48 1.66 -13.82
N GLN A 221 -6.62 2.46 -13.24
CA GLN A 221 -6.37 3.82 -13.68
C GLN A 221 -5.13 3.85 -14.59
N SER A 222 -5.34 4.04 -15.90
CA SER A 222 -4.27 4.02 -16.91
C SER A 222 -3.44 5.30 -16.97
N SER A 223 -3.78 6.36 -16.22
CA SER A 223 -3.18 7.69 -16.34
C SER A 223 -2.00 7.95 -15.41
N VAL A 224 -1.62 7.01 -14.57
CA VAL A 224 -0.54 7.17 -13.61
C VAL A 224 0.80 6.79 -14.25
N ALA A 225 1.83 7.60 -14.03
CA ALA A 225 3.17 7.39 -14.60
C ALA A 225 3.80 6.02 -14.24
N SER A 226 3.32 5.39 -13.16
CA SER A 226 3.72 4.04 -12.72
C SER A 226 2.96 2.90 -13.40
N GLY A 227 1.85 3.16 -14.09
CA GLY A 227 0.99 2.13 -14.71
C GLY A 227 0.20 1.25 -13.73
N HIS A 228 0.21 1.55 -12.43
CA HIS A 228 -0.36 0.72 -11.37
C HIS A 228 -1.54 1.38 -10.63
N GLY A 229 -2.17 2.39 -11.21
CA GLY A 229 -3.32 3.05 -10.62
C GLY A 229 -4.49 2.08 -10.43
N LEU A 230 -5.07 2.07 -9.23
CA LEU A 230 -6.21 1.24 -8.85
C LEU A 230 -7.25 2.10 -8.15
N GLU A 231 -8.50 2.01 -8.58
CA GLU A 231 -9.63 2.66 -7.94
C GLU A 231 -10.67 1.60 -7.54
N ILE A 232 -11.09 1.64 -6.28
CA ILE A 232 -12.12 0.77 -5.71
C ILE A 232 -13.20 1.67 -5.14
N SER A 233 -14.43 1.54 -5.61
CA SER A 233 -15.58 2.25 -5.07
C SER A 233 -16.60 1.26 -4.50
N ILE A 234 -17.07 1.56 -3.30
CA ILE A 234 -18.10 0.81 -2.57
C ILE A 234 -19.23 1.78 -2.28
N GLU A 235 -20.42 1.48 -2.79
CA GLU A 235 -21.61 2.33 -2.71
C GLU A 235 -22.75 1.55 -2.10
N ASP A 236 -23.49 2.16 -1.18
CA ASP A 236 -24.68 1.61 -0.57
C ASP A 236 -25.95 2.47 -0.85
N ASP A 237 -27.13 1.91 -0.57
CA ASP A 237 -28.43 2.57 -0.68
C ASP A 237 -28.99 3.00 0.69
N GLY A 238 -28.12 3.22 1.69
CA GLY A 238 -28.50 3.63 3.03
C GLY A 238 -28.78 5.11 3.17
N GLN A 239 -28.72 5.60 4.41
CA GLN A 239 -28.97 7.02 4.70
C GLN A 239 -27.82 7.96 4.34
N GLY A 240 -26.66 7.41 3.90
CA GLY A 240 -25.46 8.20 3.59
C GLY A 240 -24.74 8.74 4.83
N ILE A 241 -23.73 9.56 4.60
CA ILE A 241 -22.93 10.21 5.64
C ILE A 241 -23.05 11.73 5.42
N ASP A 242 -23.46 12.46 6.45
CA ASP A 242 -23.50 13.92 6.41
C ASP A 242 -22.09 14.47 6.12
N PRO A 243 -21.92 15.34 5.10
CA PRO A 243 -20.63 15.95 4.79
C PRO A 243 -19.94 16.62 5.98
N ALA A 244 -20.71 17.23 6.89
CA ALA A 244 -20.20 17.84 8.11
C ALA A 244 -19.63 16.82 9.11
N MET A 245 -20.00 15.55 8.99
CA MET A 245 -19.60 14.47 9.89
C MET A 245 -18.48 13.60 9.32
N ILE A 246 -18.09 13.76 8.06
CA ILE A 246 -17.09 12.90 7.37
C ILE A 246 -15.77 12.86 8.15
N GLU A 247 -15.22 14.03 8.53
CA GLU A 247 -13.98 14.06 9.31
C GLU A 247 -14.16 13.37 10.67
N THR A 248 -15.31 13.56 11.30
CA THR A 248 -15.63 12.94 12.60
C THR A 248 -15.73 11.42 12.51
N VAL A 249 -16.33 10.90 11.43
CA VAL A 249 -16.46 9.45 11.20
C VAL A 249 -15.11 8.81 10.85
N LEU A 250 -14.22 9.58 10.25
CA LEU A 250 -12.83 9.17 9.98
C LEU A 250 -11.91 9.31 11.21
N GLU A 251 -12.34 10.03 12.25
CA GLU A 251 -11.65 10.06 13.54
C GLU A 251 -11.96 8.78 14.33
N ARG A 252 -10.94 8.23 14.94
CA ARG A 252 -11.00 6.95 15.66
C ARG A 252 -11.93 7.01 16.87
N GLY A 253 -12.80 6.00 17.02
CA GLY A 253 -13.68 5.85 18.19
C GLY A 253 -14.91 6.77 18.21
N LYS A 254 -15.11 7.61 17.19
CA LYS A 254 -16.33 8.41 17.06
C LYS A 254 -17.38 7.68 16.22
N ARG A 255 -18.61 7.62 16.72
CA ARG A 255 -19.75 6.95 16.08
C ARG A 255 -20.87 7.94 15.83
N MET A 256 -21.50 7.84 14.67
CA MET A 256 -22.75 8.57 14.38
C MET A 256 -23.95 8.01 15.15
N ASP A 257 -23.92 6.70 15.44
CA ASP A 257 -25.04 6.00 16.11
C ASP A 257 -24.52 5.23 17.32
N GLN A 258 -25.03 5.56 18.51
CA GLN A 258 -24.67 4.92 19.79
C GLN A 258 -25.46 3.64 20.08
N THR A 259 -26.46 3.30 19.23
CA THR A 259 -27.42 2.23 19.51
C THR A 259 -27.11 0.88 18.85
N GLY A 260 -26.17 0.81 17.88
CA GLY A 260 -25.85 -0.45 17.17
C GLY A 260 -24.56 -1.13 17.65
N PRO A 261 -24.37 -2.46 17.43
CA PRO A 261 -23.11 -3.14 17.73
C PRO A 261 -21.98 -2.68 16.81
N GLY A 262 -20.80 -2.36 17.37
CA GLY A 262 -19.60 -1.98 16.63
C GLY A 262 -18.78 -0.89 17.33
N HIS A 263 -17.44 -0.88 17.20
CA HIS A 263 -16.51 -0.04 17.97
C HIS A 263 -16.19 1.31 17.31
N GLY A 264 -16.74 1.64 16.13
CA GLY A 264 -16.46 2.91 15.43
C GLY A 264 -15.02 3.04 14.90
N ILE A 265 -14.29 1.93 14.75
CA ILE A 265 -12.87 1.88 14.41
C ILE A 265 -12.64 1.50 12.93
N GLY A 266 -13.62 0.85 12.28
CA GLY A 266 -13.43 0.23 10.97
C GLY A 266 -13.01 1.20 9.85
N LEU A 267 -13.66 2.36 9.72
CA LEU A 267 -13.33 3.33 8.67
C LEU A 267 -11.97 4.01 8.89
N SER A 268 -11.65 4.35 10.15
CA SER A 268 -10.32 4.90 10.48
C SER A 268 -9.21 3.89 10.23
N MET A 269 -9.46 2.61 10.54
CA MET A 269 -8.56 1.51 10.26
C MET A 269 -8.32 1.32 8.77
N ALA A 270 -9.38 1.26 7.99
CA ALA A 270 -9.27 1.16 6.54
C ALA A 270 -8.46 2.32 5.95
N ARG A 271 -8.72 3.57 6.42
CA ARG A 271 -7.95 4.75 5.99
C ARG A 271 -6.46 4.63 6.33
N GLU A 272 -6.12 4.16 7.54
CA GLU A 272 -4.73 3.99 7.95
C GLU A 272 -4.01 2.95 7.08
N ILE A 273 -4.63 1.80 6.83
CA ILE A 273 -4.07 0.75 5.97
C ILE A 273 -3.88 1.28 4.54
N ILE A 274 -4.89 1.94 3.97
CA ILE A 274 -4.84 2.51 2.63
C ILE A 274 -3.71 3.53 2.51
N ALA A 275 -3.56 4.44 3.49
CA ALA A 275 -2.51 5.45 3.51
C ALA A 275 -1.09 4.87 3.52
N VAL A 276 -0.89 3.71 4.12
CA VAL A 276 0.41 3.02 4.14
C VAL A 276 0.86 2.61 2.74
N TYR A 277 -0.07 2.24 1.90
CA TYR A 277 0.20 1.88 0.50
C TYR A 277 0.13 3.09 -0.44
N GLY A 278 0.23 4.32 0.10
CA GLY A 278 0.19 5.57 -0.68
C GLY A 278 -1.18 5.84 -1.29
N GLY A 279 -2.24 5.20 -0.78
CA GLY A 279 -3.61 5.41 -1.25
C GLY A 279 -4.35 6.49 -0.47
N ALA A 280 -5.49 6.91 -1.00
CA ALA A 280 -6.43 7.82 -0.36
C ALA A 280 -7.81 7.19 -0.27
N LEU A 281 -8.52 7.44 0.85
CA LEU A 281 -9.91 7.10 1.06
C LEU A 281 -10.75 8.37 1.07
N ASP A 282 -11.65 8.49 0.12
CA ASP A 282 -12.63 9.57 0.03
C ASP A 282 -14.03 9.04 0.36
N ILE A 283 -14.82 9.87 1.02
CA ILE A 283 -16.21 9.58 1.39
C ILE A 283 -17.10 10.62 0.74
N GLY A 284 -18.17 10.17 0.08
CA GLY A 284 -19.13 11.02 -0.59
C GLY A 284 -20.52 10.42 -0.62
N SER A 285 -21.40 11.03 -1.42
CA SER A 285 -22.74 10.53 -1.68
C SER A 285 -22.77 9.75 -2.97
N GLY A 286 -23.33 8.54 -2.94
CA GLY A 286 -23.40 7.66 -4.08
C GLY A 286 -24.66 7.86 -4.95
N SER A 287 -24.66 7.26 -6.13
CA SER A 287 -25.82 7.28 -7.06
C SER A 287 -26.98 6.42 -6.57
N LEU A 288 -26.72 5.47 -5.66
CA LEU A 288 -27.76 4.66 -5.00
C LEU A 288 -28.49 5.42 -3.88
N GLY A 289 -28.00 6.62 -3.51
CA GLY A 289 -28.63 7.48 -2.50
C GLY A 289 -28.00 7.40 -1.11
N GLY A 290 -27.12 6.45 -0.86
CA GLY A 290 -26.38 6.26 0.38
C GLY A 290 -24.96 6.76 0.34
N ALA A 291 -24.04 6.13 1.08
CA ALA A 291 -22.64 6.49 1.11
C ALA A 291 -21.87 5.92 -0.10
N LEU A 292 -20.88 6.67 -0.54
CA LEU A 292 -19.86 6.25 -1.51
C LEU A 292 -18.49 6.32 -0.84
N LEU A 293 -17.83 5.17 -0.73
CA LEU A 293 -16.45 5.04 -0.26
C LEU A 293 -15.56 4.79 -1.46
N SER A 294 -14.64 5.72 -1.76
CA SER A 294 -13.72 5.63 -2.89
C SER A 294 -12.29 5.51 -2.42
N VAL A 295 -11.65 4.41 -2.77
CA VAL A 295 -10.23 4.14 -2.48
C VAL A 295 -9.43 4.28 -3.76
N ARG A 296 -8.35 5.07 -3.73
CA ARG A 296 -7.44 5.25 -4.86
C ARG A 296 -6.01 4.94 -4.43
N PHE A 297 -5.31 4.17 -5.27
CA PHE A 297 -3.89 3.88 -5.14
C PHE A 297 -3.15 4.33 -6.40
N GLY A 298 -1.91 4.79 -6.27
CA GLY A 298 -1.01 5.08 -7.38
C GLY A 298 -1.06 6.53 -7.87
N ASP A 299 -1.11 7.51 -6.98
CA ASP A 299 -0.77 8.91 -7.29
C ASP A 299 0.74 9.12 -7.43
#